data_cab9dcf04ab845880f0a6c2602e2b60d
#
_entry.id   cab9dcf04ab845880f0a6c2602e2b60d
#
_cell.length_a   1.000
_cell.length_b   1.000
_cell.length_c   1.000
_cell.angle_alpha   90.00
_cell.angle_beta   90.00
_cell.angle_gamma   90.00
#
_symmetry.space_group_name_H-M   'P 1'
#
loop_
_entity.id
_entity.type
_entity.pdbx_description
1 polymer ?
#
loop_
_entity_poly.entity_id
_entity_poly.type
_entity_poly.pdbx_seq_one_letter_code
_entity_poly.pdbx_strand_id
1 'polypeptide(L)'
;MKLQTMKLQTSKIIYVDIDGTICDNRDDLRNNGNPNATYEDCSPYNDRIRVINELFDDGHEIHYWTARGVYTGTDWTEETKAQLMSWGVKYHELHVGGKPHFDMYICDKSYNGATFFHRKERQLP
;
A
#
# COMPACT_ATOMS: atom_id res chain seq x y z
N MET A 1 -2.00 -6.37 -30.55
CA MET A 1 -3.00 -5.85 -29.64
C MET A 1 -3.12 -6.73 -28.42
N LYS A 2 -3.12 -6.14 -27.31
CA LYS A 2 -3.28 -6.86 -26.07
C LYS A 2 -4.74 -7.18 -25.81
N LEU A 3 -5.02 -8.39 -25.38
CA LEU A 3 -6.40 -8.82 -25.12
C LEU A 3 -6.79 -8.55 -23.66
N GLN A 4 -6.48 -7.36 -23.20
CA GLN A 4 -6.79 -6.98 -21.83
C GLN A 4 -8.28 -6.86 -21.56
N THR A 5 -9.07 -6.82 -22.62
CA THR A 5 -10.51 -6.91 -22.47
C THR A 5 -10.92 -8.24 -21.88
N MET A 6 -10.03 -9.21 -21.98
CA MET A 6 -10.22 -10.49 -21.32
C MET A 6 -9.85 -10.33 -19.87
N LYS A 7 -10.73 -9.72 -19.14
CA LYS A 7 -10.53 -9.54 -17.74
C LYS A 7 -10.37 -10.88 -17.06
N LEU A 8 -9.55 -10.92 -16.02
CA LEU A 8 -9.37 -12.13 -15.24
C LEU A 8 -10.71 -12.59 -14.70
N GLN A 9 -10.99 -13.89 -14.85
CA GLN A 9 -12.22 -14.48 -14.32
C GLN A 9 -12.22 -14.45 -12.80
N THR A 10 -11.01 -14.45 -12.22
CA THR A 10 -10.84 -14.45 -10.77
C THR A 10 -10.25 -13.12 -10.30
N SER A 11 -10.77 -12.02 -10.84
CA SER A 11 -10.39 -10.69 -10.38
C SER A 11 -10.64 -10.57 -8.88
N LYS A 12 -9.64 -10.08 -8.17
CA LYS A 12 -9.65 -9.96 -6.72
C LYS A 12 -9.74 -8.52 -6.30
N ILE A 13 -10.35 -8.28 -5.15
CA ILE A 13 -10.29 -6.98 -4.48
C ILE A 13 -9.14 -7.08 -3.49
N ILE A 14 -8.14 -6.25 -3.67
CA ILE A 14 -6.89 -6.32 -2.89
C ILE A 14 -6.71 -5.02 -2.12
N TYR A 15 -6.60 -5.12 -0.81
CA TYR A 15 -6.29 -4.00 0.05
C TYR A 15 -4.80 -4.02 0.38
N VAL A 16 -4.16 -2.88 0.22
CA VAL A 16 -2.71 -2.73 0.38
C VAL A 16 -2.44 -1.61 1.39
N ASP A 17 -1.62 -1.91 2.37
CA ASP A 17 -1.15 -0.91 3.33
C ASP A 17 -0.09 -0.02 2.66
N ILE A 18 0.18 1.13 3.25
CA ILE A 18 1.15 2.10 2.71
C ILE A 18 2.46 2.06 3.49
N ASP A 19 2.45 2.59 4.71
CA ASP A 19 3.67 2.75 5.49
C ASP A 19 4.24 1.41 5.95
N GLY A 20 5.49 1.16 5.62
CA GLY A 20 6.14 -0.12 5.90
C GLY A 20 5.82 -1.20 4.86
N THR A 21 4.95 -0.93 3.90
CA THR A 21 4.54 -1.89 2.88
C THR A 21 4.99 -1.46 1.49
N ILE A 22 4.63 -0.26 1.05
CA ILE A 22 5.10 0.26 -0.25
C ILE A 22 6.07 1.42 -0.09
N CYS A 23 6.36 1.81 1.13
CA CYS A 23 7.33 2.86 1.43
C CYS A 23 7.90 2.65 2.81
N ASP A 24 8.93 3.46 3.15
CA ASP A 24 9.48 3.47 4.51
C ASP A 24 8.40 3.73 5.52
N ASN A 25 8.61 3.21 6.72
CA ASN A 25 7.81 3.57 7.88
C ASN A 25 8.43 4.80 8.55
N ARG A 26 7.62 5.82 8.87
CA ARG A 26 8.15 7.03 9.53
C ARG A 26 8.79 6.73 10.89
N ASP A 27 8.33 5.67 11.57
CA ASP A 27 8.92 5.29 12.86
C ASP A 27 10.35 4.77 12.65
N ASP A 28 10.61 4.07 11.53
CA ASP A 28 11.96 3.67 11.17
C ASP A 28 12.84 4.89 10.91
N LEU A 29 12.29 5.92 10.27
CA LEU A 29 13.02 7.15 10.02
C LEU A 29 13.38 7.86 11.32
N ARG A 30 12.47 7.86 12.29
CA ARG A 30 12.75 8.43 13.62
C ARG A 30 13.84 7.64 14.33
N ASN A 31 13.76 6.31 14.25
CA ASN A 31 14.78 5.44 14.87
C ASN A 31 16.14 5.62 14.23
N ASN A 32 16.19 6.06 12.98
CA ASN A 32 17.42 6.35 12.26
C ASN A 32 17.91 7.79 12.48
N GLY A 33 17.37 8.51 13.46
CA GLY A 33 17.88 9.78 13.90
C GLY A 33 17.12 11.01 13.48
N ASN A 34 15.94 10.87 12.86
CA ASN A 34 15.10 12.01 12.50
C ASN A 34 13.87 12.04 13.40
N PRO A 35 13.92 12.73 14.55
CA PRO A 35 12.77 12.77 15.48
C PRO A 35 11.57 13.52 14.93
N ASN A 36 11.75 14.32 13.87
CA ASN A 36 10.69 15.12 13.26
C ASN A 36 10.16 14.48 11.98
N ALA A 37 10.49 13.22 11.71
CA ALA A 37 10.03 12.53 10.50
C ALA A 37 8.50 12.50 10.44
N THR A 38 7.96 12.81 9.26
CA THR A 38 6.54 12.75 8.98
C THR A 38 6.30 11.81 7.79
N TYR A 39 5.03 11.59 7.46
CA TYR A 39 4.70 10.74 6.30
C TYR A 39 5.31 11.27 5.01
N GLU A 40 5.51 12.59 4.91
CA GLU A 40 6.09 13.21 3.72
C GLU A 40 7.55 12.82 3.50
N ASP A 41 8.23 12.40 4.55
CA ASP A 41 9.63 11.99 4.48
C ASP A 41 9.80 10.56 4.01
N CYS A 42 8.72 9.79 3.88
CA CYS A 42 8.79 8.39 3.48
C CYS A 42 9.26 8.25 2.04
N SER A 43 10.14 7.29 1.81
CA SER A 43 10.65 6.97 0.48
C SER A 43 9.96 5.73 -0.07
N PRO A 44 9.62 5.72 -1.36
CA PRO A 44 8.88 4.59 -1.93
C PRO A 44 9.76 3.36 -2.15
N TYR A 45 9.18 2.19 -1.97
CA TYR A 45 9.77 0.93 -2.40
C TYR A 45 9.30 0.68 -3.83
N ASN A 46 10.06 1.19 -4.80
CA ASN A 46 9.63 1.20 -6.20
C ASN A 46 9.39 -0.19 -6.77
N ASP A 47 10.16 -1.19 -6.34
CA ASP A 47 9.97 -2.57 -6.76
C ASP A 47 8.64 -3.14 -6.27
N ARG A 48 8.22 -2.80 -5.06
CA ARG A 48 6.94 -3.24 -4.51
C ARG A 48 5.77 -2.54 -5.18
N ILE A 49 5.92 -1.25 -5.44
CA ILE A 49 4.91 -0.48 -6.17
C ILE A 49 4.70 -1.09 -7.55
N ARG A 50 5.78 -1.49 -8.22
CA ARG A 50 5.69 -2.12 -9.53
C ARG A 50 4.87 -3.41 -9.46
N VAL A 51 5.07 -4.24 -8.44
CA VAL A 51 4.30 -5.47 -8.27
C VAL A 51 2.81 -5.17 -8.15
N ILE A 52 2.43 -4.19 -7.31
CA ILE A 52 1.02 -3.85 -7.13
C ILE A 52 0.45 -3.25 -8.41
N ASN A 53 1.23 -2.42 -9.12
CA ASN A 53 0.80 -1.86 -10.39
C ASN A 53 0.57 -2.96 -11.44
N GLU A 54 1.37 -4.02 -11.42
CA GLU A 54 1.14 -5.17 -12.29
C GLU A 54 -0.18 -5.87 -11.96
N LEU A 55 -0.51 -6.01 -10.70
CA LEU A 55 -1.80 -6.56 -10.28
C LEU A 55 -2.95 -5.68 -10.75
N PHE A 56 -2.78 -4.36 -10.68
CA PHE A 56 -3.76 -3.42 -11.21
C PHE A 56 -3.94 -3.64 -12.72
N ASP A 57 -2.84 -3.73 -13.46
CA ASP A 57 -2.87 -3.91 -14.91
C ASP A 57 -3.48 -5.26 -15.28
N ASP A 58 -3.32 -6.27 -14.43
CA ASP A 58 -3.89 -7.60 -14.65
C ASP A 58 -5.40 -7.66 -14.40
N GLY A 59 -5.99 -6.59 -13.92
CA GLY A 59 -7.44 -6.50 -13.75
C GLY A 59 -7.93 -6.67 -12.33
N HIS A 60 -7.05 -6.73 -11.35
CA HIS A 60 -7.46 -6.75 -9.95
C HIS A 60 -7.87 -5.35 -9.51
N GLU A 61 -8.79 -5.27 -8.55
CA GLU A 61 -9.20 -4.02 -7.97
C GLU A 61 -8.31 -3.70 -6.77
N ILE A 62 -7.62 -2.57 -6.84
CA ILE A 62 -6.62 -2.20 -5.84
C ILE A 62 -7.14 -1.06 -4.97
N HIS A 63 -7.12 -1.29 -3.66
CA HIS A 63 -7.46 -0.30 -2.65
C HIS A 63 -6.25 -0.08 -1.75
N TYR A 64 -5.81 1.15 -1.60
CA TYR A 64 -4.83 1.48 -0.56
C TYR A 64 -5.57 1.90 0.70
N TRP A 65 -5.14 1.36 1.81
CA TRP A 65 -5.81 1.53 3.10
C TRP A 65 -4.78 1.83 4.17
N THR A 66 -4.86 3.02 4.77
CA THR A 66 -3.85 3.50 5.70
C THR A 66 -4.47 4.04 6.99
N ALA A 67 -3.73 3.86 8.07
CA ALA A 67 -4.09 4.41 9.37
C ALA A 67 -3.49 5.80 9.60
N ARG A 68 -2.93 6.43 8.55
CA ARG A 68 -2.36 7.77 8.70
C ARG A 68 -3.38 8.72 9.29
N GLY A 69 -2.98 9.40 10.37
CA GLY A 69 -3.81 10.40 11.02
C GLY A 69 -4.84 9.86 12.00
N VAL A 70 -5.04 8.54 12.07
CA VAL A 70 -6.03 7.94 12.97
C VAL A 70 -5.70 8.26 14.43
N TYR A 71 -4.43 8.21 14.79
CA TYR A 71 -3.99 8.43 16.17
C TYR A 71 -4.09 9.89 16.60
N THR A 72 -3.77 10.81 15.70
CA THR A 72 -3.70 12.25 16.02
C THR A 72 -4.94 13.04 15.61
N GLY A 73 -5.79 12.45 14.76
CA GLY A 73 -6.95 13.15 14.20
C GLY A 73 -6.63 14.06 13.03
N THR A 74 -5.39 14.07 12.56
CA THR A 74 -4.99 14.87 11.40
C THR A 74 -5.42 14.18 10.11
N ASP A 75 -6.04 14.93 9.21
CA ASP A 75 -6.45 14.38 7.92
C ASP A 75 -5.29 14.45 6.92
N TRP A 76 -4.78 13.28 6.54
CA TRP A 76 -3.65 13.14 5.62
C TRP A 76 -4.08 12.76 4.20
N THR A 77 -5.35 12.93 3.86
CA THR A 77 -5.89 12.45 2.58
C THR A 77 -5.20 13.10 1.38
N GLU A 78 -5.12 14.43 1.36
CA GLU A 78 -4.60 15.14 0.18
C GLU A 78 -3.10 14.93 0.01
N GLU A 79 -2.36 14.94 1.11
CA GLU A 79 -0.92 14.68 1.09
C GLU A 79 -0.62 13.26 0.63
N THR A 80 -1.43 12.29 1.07
CA THR A 80 -1.26 10.90 0.67
C THR A 80 -1.56 10.72 -0.81
N LYS A 81 -2.62 11.34 -1.32
CA LYS A 81 -2.94 11.31 -2.75
C LYS A 81 -1.79 11.87 -3.59
N ALA A 82 -1.26 13.01 -3.19
CA ALA A 82 -0.15 13.65 -3.90
C ALA A 82 1.09 12.76 -3.89
N GLN A 83 1.36 12.12 -2.77
CA GLN A 83 2.50 11.22 -2.62
C GLN A 83 2.36 9.99 -3.51
N LEU A 84 1.20 9.34 -3.51
CA LEU A 84 0.96 8.18 -4.37
C LEU A 84 1.08 8.55 -5.84
N MET A 85 0.59 9.73 -6.22
CA MET A 85 0.73 10.22 -7.59
C MET A 85 2.19 10.40 -7.95
N SER A 86 2.98 11.00 -7.08
CA SER A 86 4.40 11.25 -7.33
C SER A 86 5.18 9.94 -7.45
N TRP A 87 4.72 8.88 -6.83
CA TRP A 87 5.36 7.56 -6.86
C TRP A 87 4.88 6.70 -8.04
N GLY A 88 3.92 7.17 -8.82
CA GLY A 88 3.39 6.42 -9.96
C GLY A 88 2.52 5.24 -9.55
N VAL A 89 1.86 5.31 -8.41
CA VAL A 89 1.03 4.25 -7.89
C VAL A 89 -0.31 4.21 -8.61
N LYS A 90 -0.71 3.03 -9.05
CA LYS A 90 -2.01 2.79 -9.70
C LYS A 90 -2.97 2.16 -8.71
N TYR A 91 -4.17 2.70 -8.59
CA TYR A 91 -5.16 2.17 -7.66
C TYR A 91 -6.54 2.66 -8.03
N HIS A 92 -7.56 2.01 -7.48
CA HIS A 92 -8.95 2.39 -7.70
C HIS A 92 -9.47 3.26 -6.57
N GLU A 93 -9.15 2.93 -5.34
CA GLU A 93 -9.64 3.65 -4.17
C GLU A 93 -8.52 3.85 -3.16
N LEU A 94 -8.58 4.97 -2.46
CA LEU A 94 -7.72 5.27 -1.32
C LEU A 94 -8.60 5.52 -0.11
N HIS A 95 -8.32 4.80 0.98
CA HIS A 95 -9.03 4.95 2.24
C HIS A 95 -8.05 5.45 3.30
N VAL A 96 -8.23 6.69 3.72
CA VAL A 96 -7.41 7.33 4.74
C VAL A 96 -8.29 7.59 5.95
N GLY A 97 -7.85 7.15 7.09
CA GLY A 97 -8.65 7.20 8.31
C GLY A 97 -9.44 5.93 8.47
N GLY A 98 -10.24 5.59 9.20
CA GLY A 98 -11.08 4.39 9.30
C GLY A 98 -10.36 3.08 9.58
N LYS A 99 -9.07 3.00 9.34
CA LYS A 99 -8.28 1.82 9.66
C LYS A 99 -7.85 1.91 11.12
N PRO A 100 -8.17 0.90 11.95
CA PRO A 100 -7.79 0.98 13.36
C PRO A 100 -6.28 0.93 13.53
N HIS A 101 -5.78 1.52 14.62
CA HIS A 101 -4.40 1.35 15.05
C HIS A 101 -4.31 0.03 15.81
N PHE A 102 -3.32 -0.79 15.48
CA PHE A 102 -3.12 -2.08 16.15
C PHE A 102 -1.65 -2.49 16.09
N ASP A 103 -1.27 -3.36 17.00
CA ASP A 103 0.08 -3.92 17.01
C ASP A 103 0.17 -5.18 16.14
N MET A 104 -0.91 -5.95 16.07
CA MET A 104 -0.93 -7.22 15.35
C MET A 104 -2.29 -7.44 14.73
N TYR A 105 -2.29 -7.94 13.51
CA TYR A 105 -3.51 -8.31 12.79
C TYR A 105 -3.42 -9.77 12.41
N ILE A 106 -4.42 -10.54 12.83
CA ILE A 106 -4.50 -11.97 12.50
C ILE A 106 -5.71 -12.16 11.59
N CYS A 107 -5.47 -12.67 10.41
CA CYS A 107 -6.51 -12.79 9.39
C CYS A 107 -6.17 -13.90 8.40
N ASP A 108 -7.18 -14.61 7.95
CA ASP A 108 -7.02 -15.70 6.99
C ASP A 108 -6.75 -15.21 5.56
N LYS A 109 -6.94 -13.91 5.31
CA LYS A 109 -6.83 -13.33 3.97
C LYS A 109 -5.62 -12.41 3.78
N SER A 110 -4.82 -12.21 4.83
CA SER A 110 -3.73 -11.25 4.77
C SER A 110 -2.40 -11.94 4.52
N TYR A 111 -1.52 -11.24 3.84
CA TYR A 111 -0.11 -11.59 3.72
C TYR A 111 0.71 -10.53 4.41
N ASN A 112 1.76 -10.96 5.11
CA ASN A 112 2.78 -10.02 5.56
C ASN A 112 3.49 -9.45 4.32
N GLY A 113 3.65 -8.12 4.27
CA GLY A 113 4.19 -7.46 3.09
C GLY A 113 5.56 -7.98 2.68
N ALA A 114 6.48 -8.13 3.65
CA ALA A 114 7.81 -8.62 3.34
C ALA A 114 7.75 -10.01 2.70
N THR A 115 6.93 -10.91 3.24
CA THR A 115 6.78 -12.25 2.69
C THR A 115 6.18 -12.21 1.30
N PHE A 116 5.13 -11.43 1.11
CA PHE A 116 4.44 -11.35 -0.18
C PHE A 116 5.37 -10.89 -1.29
N PHE A 117 6.10 -9.80 -1.05
CA PHE A 117 6.94 -9.20 -2.10
C PHE A 117 8.20 -10.00 -2.40
N HIS A 118 8.64 -10.85 -1.49
CA HIS A 118 9.85 -11.66 -1.66
C HIS A 118 9.57 -13.07 -2.18
N ARG A 119 8.31 -13.41 -2.46
CA ARG A 119 7.97 -14.73 -3.01
C ARG A 119 8.26 -14.76 -4.50
N LYS A 120 8.79 -15.89 -4.96
CA LYS A 120 8.99 -16.11 -6.40
C LYS A 120 7.67 -16.19 -7.13
N GLU A 121 6.72 -16.90 -6.56
CA GLU A 121 5.38 -17.03 -7.11
C GLU A 121 4.39 -16.50 -6.09
N ARG A 122 3.54 -15.60 -6.54
CA ARG A 122 2.51 -15.01 -5.70
C ARG A 122 1.18 -15.62 -6.06
N GLN A 123 0.72 -16.52 -5.21
CA GLN A 123 -0.61 -17.06 -5.36
C GLN A 123 -1.57 -16.21 -4.54
N LEU A 124 -2.58 -15.69 -5.21
CA LEU A 124 -3.62 -14.92 -4.53
C LEU A 124 -4.66 -15.88 -3.98
N PRO A 125 -5.23 -15.58 -2.80
CA PRO A 125 -6.25 -16.41 -2.20
C PRO A 125 -7.52 -16.50 -3.05
#